data_a979bad0c6708c0d1ea6e1f5a9c7096d
#
_entry.id   a979bad0c6708c0d1ea6e1f5a9c7096d
#
_cell.length_a   1.000
_cell.length_b   1.000
_cell.length_c   1.000
_cell.angle_alpha   90.00
_cell.angle_beta   90.00
_cell.angle_gamma   90.00
#
_symmetry.space_group_name_H-M   'P 1'
#
loop_
_entity.id
_entity.type
_entity.pdbx_description
1 polymer ?
#
loop_
_entity_poly.entity_id
_entity_poly.type
_entity_poly.pdbx_seq_one_letter_code
_entity_poly.pdbx_strand_id
1 'polypeptide(L)'
;MKPKITIIGAGISGLTAAVYLHQKGFEVKIIEATERAGGRIKTDVVYGFLLDRGFQVLLTEYPETKALLDYEKLNLKRFLPGATVLYDDGIFEIADPFRRPSATLATILAPVGCLKDKINTFFLKHKLL
;
A
#
# COMPACT_ATOMS: atom_id res chain seq x y z
N MET A 1 11.02 -30.96 -24.61
CA MET A 1 11.73 -29.86 -23.96
C MET A 1 10.71 -28.82 -23.46
N LYS A 2 10.78 -28.38 -22.23
CA LYS A 2 9.94 -27.28 -21.76
C LYS A 2 10.41 -25.98 -22.39
N PRO A 3 9.50 -25.09 -22.83
CA PRO A 3 9.88 -23.82 -23.41
C PRO A 3 10.61 -22.96 -22.34
N LYS A 4 11.70 -22.33 -22.75
CA LYS A 4 12.47 -21.42 -21.92
C LYS A 4 12.03 -19.99 -22.17
N ILE A 5 11.66 -19.28 -21.11
CA ILE A 5 11.15 -17.91 -21.17
C ILE A 5 12.16 -16.99 -20.47
N THR A 6 12.53 -15.92 -21.15
CA THR A 6 13.38 -14.88 -20.56
C THR A 6 12.54 -13.64 -20.26
N ILE A 7 12.58 -13.18 -19.02
CA ILE A 7 11.92 -11.96 -18.56
C ILE A 7 12.99 -10.89 -18.32
N ILE A 8 12.77 -9.69 -18.86
CA ILE A 8 13.65 -8.55 -18.68
C ILE A 8 13.06 -7.65 -17.60
N GLY A 9 13.83 -7.48 -16.53
CA GLY A 9 13.48 -6.69 -15.35
C GLY A 9 12.91 -7.54 -14.20
N ALA A 10 13.54 -7.40 -13.01
CA ALA A 10 13.11 -8.02 -11.76
C ALA A 10 12.31 -7.07 -10.86
N GLY A 11 11.51 -6.18 -11.45
CA GLY A 11 10.47 -5.45 -10.73
C GLY A 11 9.29 -6.34 -10.38
N ILE A 12 8.29 -5.80 -9.63
CA ILE A 12 7.14 -6.60 -9.17
C ILE A 12 6.41 -7.31 -10.31
N SER A 13 6.24 -6.67 -11.46
CA SER A 13 5.57 -7.26 -12.62
C SER A 13 6.35 -8.43 -13.21
N GLY A 14 7.68 -8.28 -13.36
CA GLY A 14 8.55 -9.35 -13.87
C GLY A 14 8.62 -10.53 -12.92
N LEU A 15 8.70 -10.27 -11.62
CA LEU A 15 8.70 -11.31 -10.58
C LEU A 15 7.36 -12.06 -10.55
N THR A 16 6.24 -11.34 -10.62
CA THR A 16 4.90 -11.92 -10.68
C THR A 16 4.74 -12.82 -11.90
N ALA A 17 5.14 -12.34 -13.08
CA ALA A 17 5.11 -13.14 -14.31
C ALA A 17 5.97 -14.40 -14.19
N ALA A 18 7.15 -14.28 -13.58
CA ALA A 18 8.05 -15.42 -13.37
C ALA A 18 7.42 -16.49 -12.48
N VAL A 19 6.76 -16.09 -11.39
CA VAL A 19 6.08 -17.02 -10.47
C VAL A 19 4.98 -17.77 -11.20
N TYR A 20 4.09 -17.08 -11.91
CA TYR A 20 2.99 -17.71 -12.63
C TYR A 20 3.47 -18.63 -13.76
N LEU A 21 4.49 -18.23 -14.51
CA LEU A 21 5.06 -19.06 -15.57
C LEU A 21 5.75 -20.29 -15.00
N HIS A 22 6.48 -20.13 -13.91
CA HIS A 22 7.12 -21.25 -13.22
C HIS A 22 6.09 -22.26 -12.69
N GLN A 23 5.00 -21.79 -12.07
CA GLN A 23 3.90 -22.65 -11.62
C GLN A 23 3.24 -23.43 -12.78
N LYS A 24 3.20 -22.85 -13.98
CA LYS A 24 2.74 -23.53 -15.19
C LYS A 24 3.78 -24.47 -15.82
N GLY A 25 4.94 -24.60 -15.20
CA GLY A 25 5.98 -25.54 -15.58
C GLY A 25 6.94 -25.05 -16.65
N PHE A 26 6.97 -23.76 -16.96
CA PHE A 26 7.97 -23.18 -17.84
C PHE A 26 9.32 -23.03 -17.12
N GLU A 27 10.42 -23.13 -17.87
CA GLU A 27 11.73 -22.71 -17.39
C GLU A 27 11.86 -21.19 -17.55
N VAL A 28 12.02 -20.46 -16.44
CA VAL A 28 12.04 -19.00 -16.45
C VAL A 28 13.41 -18.48 -16.06
N LYS A 29 13.95 -17.55 -16.87
CA LYS A 29 15.16 -16.78 -16.60
C LYS A 29 14.79 -15.31 -16.46
N ILE A 30 15.22 -14.64 -15.40
CA ILE A 30 15.07 -13.19 -15.23
C ILE A 30 16.42 -12.51 -15.44
N ILE A 31 16.42 -11.42 -16.20
CA ILE A 31 17.58 -10.55 -16.41
C ILE A 31 17.25 -9.20 -15.80
N GLU A 32 18.05 -8.77 -14.82
CA GLU A 32 17.91 -7.49 -14.12
C GLU A 32 19.16 -6.65 -14.38
N ALA A 33 18.96 -5.36 -14.64
CA ALA A 33 20.05 -4.42 -14.94
C ALA A 33 20.77 -3.93 -13.67
N THR A 34 20.13 -4.05 -12.51
CA THR A 34 20.68 -3.59 -11.23
C THR A 34 21.11 -4.78 -10.35
N GLU A 35 21.85 -4.51 -9.30
CA GLU A 35 22.33 -5.54 -8.36
C GLU A 35 21.21 -6.16 -7.50
N ARG A 36 20.01 -5.56 -7.46
CA ARG A 36 18.91 -6.01 -6.61
C ARG A 36 17.58 -6.08 -7.37
N ALA A 37 16.82 -7.14 -7.10
CA ALA A 37 15.42 -7.22 -7.51
C ALA A 37 14.56 -6.21 -6.75
N GLY A 38 13.34 -5.94 -7.26
CA GLY A 38 12.33 -5.07 -6.65
C GLY A 38 11.96 -3.85 -7.50
N GLY A 39 12.87 -3.39 -8.35
CA GLY A 39 12.61 -2.22 -9.21
C GLY A 39 12.30 -0.96 -8.39
N ARG A 40 11.10 -0.42 -8.53
CA ARG A 40 10.62 0.77 -7.78
C ARG A 40 10.25 0.46 -6.32
N ILE A 41 9.96 -0.80 -5.99
CA ILE A 41 9.72 -1.22 -4.61
C ILE A 41 11.07 -1.47 -3.95
N LYS A 42 11.60 -0.42 -3.34
CA LYS A 42 12.96 -0.41 -2.79
C LYS A 42 13.02 0.46 -1.55
N THR A 43 13.64 -0.06 -0.50
CA THR A 43 13.91 0.68 0.73
C THR A 43 15.42 0.84 0.87
N ASP A 44 15.87 2.04 1.07
CA ASP A 44 17.27 2.35 1.36
C ASP A 44 17.45 2.54 2.87
N VAL A 45 18.56 2.08 3.39
CA VAL A 45 18.92 2.33 4.79
C VAL A 45 19.95 3.46 4.83
N VAL A 46 19.56 4.60 5.40
CA VAL A 46 20.41 5.79 5.48
C VAL A 46 20.44 6.26 6.93
N TYR A 47 21.62 6.25 7.54
CA TYR A 47 21.84 6.60 8.95
C TYR A 47 20.89 5.86 9.93
N GLY A 48 20.55 4.61 9.63
CA GLY A 48 19.62 3.80 10.44
C GLY A 48 18.14 4.02 10.17
N PHE A 49 17.77 4.95 9.29
CA PHE A 49 16.40 5.16 8.84
C PHE A 49 16.12 4.29 7.60
N LEU A 50 14.88 3.78 7.53
CA LEU A 50 14.36 3.08 6.37
C LEU A 50 13.65 4.10 5.48
N LEU A 51 14.22 4.35 4.30
CA LEU A 51 13.70 5.31 3.34
C LEU A 51 13.16 4.56 2.12
N ASP A 52 11.85 4.50 2.00
CA ASP A 52 11.19 3.89 0.85
C ASP A 52 11.29 4.79 -0.39
N ARG A 53 11.60 4.17 -1.53
CA ARG A 53 11.59 4.86 -2.82
C ARG A 53 10.16 4.97 -3.34
N GLY A 54 9.55 6.11 -3.07
CA GLY A 54 8.15 6.39 -3.42
C GLY A 54 7.18 5.93 -2.33
N PHE A 55 5.90 5.91 -2.69
CA PHE A 55 4.82 5.59 -1.77
C PHE A 55 4.65 4.07 -1.64
N GLN A 56 4.93 3.52 -0.48
CA GLN A 56 4.94 2.09 -0.20
C GLN A 56 3.76 1.68 0.69
N VAL A 57 2.54 1.79 0.16
CA VAL A 57 1.35 1.26 0.83
C VAL A 57 0.83 0.05 0.09
N LEU A 58 0.72 -1.07 0.78
CA LEU A 58 0.13 -2.29 0.26
C LEU A 58 -1.35 -2.33 0.64
N LEU A 59 -2.22 -2.37 -0.38
CA LEU A 59 -3.65 -2.65 -0.18
C LEU A 59 -3.85 -4.17 -0.12
N THR A 60 -4.06 -4.68 1.08
CA THR A 60 -4.10 -6.12 1.36
C THR A 60 -5.35 -6.83 0.84
N GLU A 61 -6.36 -6.09 0.39
CA GLU A 61 -7.62 -6.66 -0.10
C GLU A 61 -7.60 -7.06 -1.58
N TYR A 62 -6.55 -6.70 -2.33
CA TYR A 62 -6.43 -7.15 -3.72
C TYR A 62 -6.28 -8.67 -3.81
N PRO A 63 -7.13 -9.35 -4.62
CA PRO A 63 -7.09 -10.80 -4.76
C PRO A 63 -5.72 -11.32 -5.23
N GLU A 64 -5.07 -10.59 -6.14
CA GLU A 64 -3.76 -10.96 -6.69
C GLU A 64 -2.66 -10.87 -5.63
N THR A 65 -2.72 -9.89 -4.74
CA THR A 65 -1.74 -9.79 -3.65
C THR A 65 -1.93 -10.90 -2.64
N LYS A 66 -3.18 -11.26 -2.31
CA LYS A 66 -3.50 -12.40 -1.44
C LYS A 66 -3.03 -13.73 -2.04
N ALA A 67 -3.12 -13.89 -3.36
CA ALA A 67 -2.71 -15.11 -4.04
C ALA A 67 -1.19 -15.29 -4.15
N LEU A 68 -0.44 -14.18 -4.20
CA LEU A 68 1.00 -14.19 -4.46
C LEU A 68 1.87 -13.96 -3.24
N LEU A 69 1.39 -13.14 -2.29
CA LEU A 69 2.20 -12.65 -1.19
C LEU A 69 1.87 -13.39 0.10
N ASP A 70 2.90 -13.82 0.79
CA ASP A 70 2.82 -14.37 2.14
C ASP A 70 2.85 -13.21 3.14
N TYR A 71 1.67 -12.78 3.60
CA TYR A 71 1.53 -11.63 4.49
C TYR A 71 2.16 -11.84 5.87
N GLU A 72 2.27 -13.08 6.33
CA GLU A 72 2.92 -13.40 7.60
C GLU A 72 4.43 -13.12 7.52
N LYS A 73 5.06 -13.54 6.40
CA LYS A 73 6.49 -13.29 6.17
C LYS A 73 6.82 -11.82 5.90
N LEU A 74 5.87 -11.04 5.38
CA LEU A 74 6.10 -9.63 5.08
C LEU A 74 6.13 -8.74 6.33
N ASN A 75 5.68 -9.23 7.50
CA ASN A 75 5.64 -8.44 8.75
C ASN A 75 4.98 -7.06 8.55
N LEU A 76 3.86 -7.04 7.84
CA LEU A 76 3.16 -5.80 7.48
C LEU A 76 2.77 -5.02 8.72
N LYS A 77 2.95 -3.72 8.68
CA LYS A 77 2.51 -2.78 9.72
C LYS A 77 1.27 -2.05 9.25
N ARG A 78 0.26 -1.96 10.12
CA ARG A 78 -0.97 -1.22 9.81
C ARG A 78 -0.76 0.26 10.05
N PHE A 79 -1.23 1.07 9.12
CA PHE A 79 -1.36 2.50 9.35
C PHE A 79 -2.55 2.79 10.26
N LEU A 80 -2.41 3.84 11.05
CA LEU A 80 -3.55 4.37 11.80
C LEU A 80 -4.57 4.95 10.81
N PRO A 81 -5.86 4.59 10.92
CA PRO A 81 -6.88 5.12 10.02
C PRO A 81 -7.12 6.60 10.29
N GLY A 82 -6.81 7.44 9.33
CA GLY A 82 -6.96 8.88 9.43
C GLY A 82 -5.98 9.63 8.55
N ALA A 83 -6.07 10.95 8.61
CA ALA A 83 -5.16 11.86 7.93
C ALA A 83 -4.85 13.04 8.84
N THR A 84 -3.62 13.53 8.74
CA THR A 84 -3.23 14.82 9.29
C THR A 84 -3.36 15.85 8.18
N VAL A 85 -4.16 16.87 8.39
CA VAL A 85 -4.46 17.92 7.42
C VAL A 85 -3.89 19.24 7.90
N LEU A 86 -3.04 19.86 7.08
CA LEU A 86 -2.65 21.27 7.26
C LEU A 86 -3.75 22.13 6.64
N TYR A 87 -4.43 22.94 7.44
CA TYR A 87 -5.49 23.82 7.00
C TYR A 87 -5.32 25.17 7.70
N ASP A 88 -5.31 26.25 6.91
CA ASP A 88 -4.81 27.55 7.38
C ASP A 88 -3.44 27.38 8.06
N ASP A 89 -3.18 27.95 9.15
CA ASP A 89 -1.92 27.81 9.89
C ASP A 89 -1.97 26.70 10.97
N GLY A 90 -2.98 25.80 10.90
CA GLY A 90 -3.19 24.74 11.89
C GLY A 90 -3.04 23.33 11.33
N ILE A 91 -2.62 22.42 12.20
CA ILE A 91 -2.54 20.98 11.90
C ILE A 91 -3.70 20.30 12.62
N PHE A 92 -4.54 19.61 11.84
CA PHE A 92 -5.74 18.93 12.35
C PHE A 92 -5.70 17.44 12.01
N GLU A 93 -6.16 16.62 12.94
CA GLU A 93 -6.31 15.21 12.74
C GLU A 93 -7.77 14.88 12.37
N ILE A 94 -7.95 14.14 11.26
CA ILE A 94 -9.24 13.65 10.79
C ILE A 94 -9.16 12.13 10.70
N ALA A 95 -10.10 11.44 11.32
CA ALA A 95 -10.15 10.00 11.30
C ALA A 95 -11.59 9.47 11.16
N ASP A 96 -11.69 8.21 10.76
CA ASP A 96 -12.97 7.49 10.77
C ASP A 96 -13.36 7.17 12.22
N PRO A 97 -14.47 7.71 12.74
CA PRO A 97 -14.91 7.50 14.13
C PRO A 97 -15.11 6.03 14.51
N PHE A 98 -15.50 5.19 13.55
CA PHE A 98 -15.74 3.76 13.80
C PHE A 98 -14.45 2.97 13.91
N ARG A 99 -13.43 3.37 13.16
CA ARG A 99 -12.14 2.68 13.16
C ARG A 99 -11.18 3.27 14.21
N ARG A 100 -11.41 4.53 14.61
CA ARG A 100 -10.60 5.24 15.61
C ARG A 100 -11.47 6.14 16.48
N PRO A 101 -12.19 5.57 17.45
CA PRO A 101 -13.12 6.34 18.33
C PRO A 101 -12.45 7.48 19.11
N SER A 102 -11.19 7.31 19.48
CA SER A 102 -10.42 8.33 20.22
C SER A 102 -10.22 9.64 19.46
N ALA A 103 -10.26 9.61 18.11
CA ALA A 103 -10.10 10.80 17.27
C ALA A 103 -11.44 11.44 16.85
N THR A 104 -12.57 10.93 17.33
CA THR A 104 -13.90 11.42 16.94
C THR A 104 -14.10 12.89 17.27
N LEU A 105 -13.77 13.29 18.49
CA LEU A 105 -13.94 14.67 18.93
C LEU A 105 -13.05 15.63 18.13
N ALA A 106 -11.79 15.27 17.92
CA ALA A 106 -10.86 16.02 17.10
C ALA A 106 -11.37 16.17 15.65
N THR A 107 -11.91 15.09 15.07
CA THR A 107 -12.49 15.09 13.72
C THR A 107 -13.72 16.02 13.61
N ILE A 108 -14.59 16.00 14.62
CA ILE A 108 -15.79 16.87 14.62
C ILE A 108 -15.40 18.34 14.75
N LEU A 109 -14.43 18.65 15.62
CA LEU A 109 -14.00 20.02 15.90
C LEU A 109 -13.03 20.58 14.84
N ALA A 110 -12.42 19.73 14.02
CA ALA A 110 -11.52 20.19 12.96
C ALA A 110 -12.24 21.16 12.01
N PRO A 111 -11.64 22.30 11.63
CA PRO A 111 -12.27 23.28 10.73
C PRO A 111 -12.27 22.85 9.27
N VAL A 112 -11.96 21.61 8.98
CA VAL A 112 -11.94 21.03 7.63
C VAL A 112 -13.35 20.56 7.28
N GLY A 113 -13.98 21.27 6.36
CA GLY A 113 -15.38 21.07 5.99
C GLY A 113 -16.38 21.54 7.07
N CYS A 114 -17.60 21.82 6.69
CA CYS A 114 -18.65 22.16 7.62
C CYS A 114 -19.30 20.90 8.22
N LEU A 115 -20.11 21.06 9.25
CA LEU A 115 -20.80 19.94 9.92
C LEU A 115 -21.67 19.15 8.93
N LYS A 116 -22.30 19.82 7.98
CA LYS A 116 -23.09 19.19 6.92
C LYS A 116 -22.25 18.27 6.04
N ASP A 117 -21.03 18.67 5.72
CA ASP A 117 -20.10 17.85 4.91
C ASP A 117 -19.70 16.59 5.66
N LYS A 118 -19.43 16.70 6.95
CA LYS A 118 -19.09 15.57 7.82
C LYS A 118 -20.25 14.56 7.91
N ILE A 119 -21.46 15.06 8.06
CA ILE A 119 -22.70 14.24 8.05
C ILE A 119 -22.89 13.57 6.69
N ASN A 120 -22.74 14.31 5.60
CA ASN A 120 -22.88 13.75 4.25
C ASN A 120 -21.83 12.66 3.98
N THR A 121 -20.60 12.86 4.42
CA THR A 121 -19.52 11.84 4.31
C THR A 121 -19.88 10.57 5.09
N PHE A 122 -20.48 10.72 6.26
CA PHE A 122 -20.96 9.59 7.04
C PHE A 122 -22.01 8.78 6.29
N PHE A 123 -23.03 9.44 5.72
CA PHE A 123 -24.07 8.75 4.93
C PHE A 123 -23.52 8.15 3.64
N LEU A 124 -22.59 8.83 2.96
CA LEU A 124 -21.94 8.30 1.77
C LEU A 124 -21.20 7.01 2.08
N LYS A 125 -20.47 6.96 3.18
CA LYS A 125 -19.79 5.73 3.62
C LYS A 125 -20.78 4.56 3.78
N HIS A 126 -21.92 4.79 4.43
CA HIS A 126 -22.94 3.75 4.59
C HIS A 126 -23.59 3.28 3.28
N LYS A 127 -23.58 4.13 2.27
CA LYS A 127 -24.13 3.77 0.95
C LYS A 127 -23.13 2.97 0.10
N LEU A 128 -21.82 3.06 0.40
CA LEU A 128 -20.75 2.41 -0.36
C LEU A 128 -20.28 1.09 0.25
N LEU A 129 -20.70 0.77 1.47
CA LEU A 129 -20.46 -0.50 2.18
C LEU A 129 -21.66 -1.42 2.07
#